data_ca997330b0ac1a3b72ee1aab663fa14d
#
_entry.id   ca997330b0ac1a3b72ee1aab663fa14d
#
_cell.length_a   1.000
_cell.length_b   1.000
_cell.length_c   1.000
_cell.angle_alpha   90.00
_cell.angle_beta   90.00
_cell.angle_gamma   90.00
#
_symmetry.space_group_name_H-M   'P 1'
#
loop_
_entity.id
_entity.type
_entity.pdbx_description
1 polymer ?
#
loop_
_entity_poly.entity_id
_entity_poly.type
_entity_poly.pdbx_seq_one_letter_code
_entity_poly.pdbx_strand_id
1 'polypeptide(L)'
;MSDKKNTEIAVNEGFAALANRDVLNEAMADDCQGLEFSFDRVKLPAGGGTAFEIPSAESDESEMAKDITGVIVYNHPAYAYYHDKYTGGNNPPDCGSFDGVTGIGTPGGNCQNCPYNKFGSGEGQSKLCKNKRMLYILREGELFPITLSLPTGSLKSFTNYVKSQLSRGRKLNQVVTKITLKKATNASGIAFSQAVFAFERMLTAEERNAVAGVSETVKAYAANLTPASLIDDETLVDPETGEIIEPLK
;
A
#
# COMPACT_ATOMS: atom_id res chain seq x y z
N MET A 1 -15.11 20.71 43.25
CA MET A 1 -14.15 19.62 43.17
C MET A 1 -14.46 18.88 41.88
N SER A 2 -13.70 19.15 40.84
CA SER A 2 -13.91 18.60 39.50
C SER A 2 -12.95 17.42 39.32
N ASP A 3 -13.50 16.23 39.29
CA ASP A 3 -12.74 15.01 38.99
C ASP A 3 -12.22 15.07 37.55
N LYS A 4 -10.95 15.39 37.40
CA LYS A 4 -10.23 15.14 36.16
C LYS A 4 -10.10 13.61 36.05
N LYS A 5 -10.96 12.98 35.24
CA LYS A 5 -10.72 11.62 34.74
C LYS A 5 -9.44 11.66 33.92
N ASN A 6 -8.38 11.12 34.51
CA ASN A 6 -7.13 10.82 33.82
C ASN A 6 -7.45 9.62 32.89
N THR A 7 -7.66 9.91 31.62
CA THR A 7 -7.87 8.84 30.63
C THR A 7 -6.50 8.36 30.20
N GLU A 8 -5.85 7.52 31.01
CA GLU A 8 -4.76 6.68 30.55
C GLU A 8 -5.32 5.79 29.44
N ILE A 9 -4.83 5.97 28.22
CA ILE A 9 -5.09 5.05 27.13
C ILE A 9 -4.41 3.73 27.54
N ALA A 10 -5.20 2.79 28.04
CA ALA A 10 -4.71 1.46 28.31
C ALA A 10 -4.20 0.88 26.98
N VAL A 11 -2.90 0.65 26.87
CA VAL A 11 -2.30 -0.05 25.73
C VAL A 11 -2.76 -1.50 25.82
N ASN A 12 -3.91 -1.79 25.24
CA ASN A 12 -4.37 -3.15 25.03
C ASN A 12 -3.45 -3.80 24.00
N GLU A 13 -2.81 -4.87 24.36
CA GLU A 13 -2.02 -5.67 23.42
C GLU A 13 -2.89 -6.17 22.28
N GLY A 14 -2.37 -6.12 21.05
CA GLY A 14 -3.03 -6.59 19.84
C GLY A 14 -3.95 -5.58 19.17
N PHE A 15 -4.73 -6.06 18.18
CA PHE A 15 -5.70 -5.24 17.43
C PHE A 15 -6.89 -4.75 18.30
N ALA A 16 -6.98 -5.16 19.55
CA ALA A 16 -7.99 -4.69 20.51
C ALA A 16 -7.75 -3.22 20.95
N ALA A 17 -6.56 -2.67 20.77
CA ALA A 17 -6.27 -1.25 21.01
C ALA A 17 -7.19 -0.31 20.19
N LEU A 18 -7.72 -0.79 19.08
CA LEU A 18 -8.66 -0.08 18.21
C LEU A 18 -10.07 0.13 18.82
N ALA A 19 -10.36 -0.44 19.98
CA ALA A 19 -11.67 -0.30 20.63
C ALA A 19 -11.98 1.13 21.09
N ASN A 20 -10.95 2.00 21.22
CA ASN A 20 -11.09 3.40 21.67
C ASN A 20 -11.12 4.41 20.51
N ARG A 21 -11.68 4.02 19.35
CA ARG A 21 -11.67 4.82 18.12
C ARG A 21 -12.31 6.21 18.25
N ASP A 22 -13.34 6.35 19.06
CA ASP A 22 -14.04 7.64 19.17
C ASP A 22 -13.12 8.68 19.80
N VAL A 23 -12.37 8.31 20.84
CA VAL A 23 -11.36 9.19 21.47
C VAL A 23 -10.25 9.55 20.48
N LEU A 24 -9.83 8.58 19.66
CA LEU A 24 -8.81 8.82 18.65
C LEU A 24 -9.33 9.73 17.53
N ASN A 25 -10.55 9.52 17.06
CA ASN A 25 -11.16 10.36 16.01
C ASN A 25 -11.33 11.81 16.49
N GLU A 26 -11.68 12.02 17.77
CA GLU A 26 -11.74 13.35 18.38
C GLU A 26 -10.35 14.00 18.45
N ALA A 27 -9.33 13.26 18.93
CA ALA A 27 -7.96 13.76 18.97
C ALA A 27 -7.42 14.09 17.57
N MET A 28 -7.70 13.23 16.59
CA MET A 28 -7.31 13.49 15.19
C MET A 28 -7.99 14.73 14.61
N ALA A 29 -9.27 14.93 14.90
CA ALA A 29 -10.01 16.10 14.43
C ALA A 29 -9.43 17.41 14.99
N ASP A 30 -8.95 17.39 16.23
CA ASP A 30 -8.35 18.55 16.88
C ASP A 30 -6.90 18.76 16.44
N ASP A 31 -6.07 17.71 16.43
CA ASP A 31 -4.63 17.82 16.18
C ASP A 31 -4.27 17.89 14.68
N CYS A 32 -5.11 17.30 13.81
CA CYS A 32 -4.87 17.27 12.36
C CYS A 32 -5.66 18.32 11.58
N GLN A 33 -6.30 19.28 12.23
CA GLN A 33 -7.09 20.31 11.57
C GLN A 33 -6.21 21.13 10.59
N GLY A 34 -6.53 21.04 9.29
CA GLY A 34 -5.81 21.77 8.24
C GLY A 34 -4.50 21.09 7.77
N LEU A 35 -4.17 19.91 8.31
CA LEU A 35 -3.07 19.09 7.83
C LEU A 35 -3.57 18.09 6.78
N GLU A 36 -2.77 17.87 5.73
CA GLU A 36 -3.00 16.77 4.79
C GLU A 36 -2.57 15.46 5.45
N PHE A 37 -3.54 14.57 5.67
CA PHE A 37 -3.27 13.26 6.25
C PHE A 37 -2.98 12.23 5.15
N SER A 38 -1.85 11.54 5.26
CA SER A 38 -1.51 10.39 4.43
C SER A 38 -0.99 9.25 5.30
N PHE A 39 -1.24 8.02 4.87
CA PHE A 39 -0.67 6.85 5.53
C PHE A 39 0.79 6.67 5.15
N ASP A 40 1.60 6.24 6.11
CA ASP A 40 3.01 5.93 5.89
C ASP A 40 3.19 4.90 4.78
N ARG A 41 4.15 5.15 3.91
CA ARG A 41 4.41 4.29 2.76
C ARG A 41 5.65 3.44 2.98
N VAL A 42 5.46 2.13 2.87
CA VAL A 42 6.55 1.16 2.85
C VAL A 42 7.20 1.14 1.47
N LYS A 43 8.53 1.22 1.43
CA LYS A 43 9.30 1.10 0.20
C LYS A 43 9.75 -0.34 -0.02
N LEU A 44 9.62 -0.80 -1.27
CA LEU A 44 10.19 -2.07 -1.71
C LEU A 44 11.61 -1.82 -2.23
N PRO A 45 12.60 -2.64 -1.83
CA PRO A 45 13.95 -2.46 -2.31
C PRO A 45 14.04 -2.78 -3.81
N ALA A 46 14.91 -2.05 -4.49
CA ALA A 46 15.27 -2.33 -5.86
C ALA A 46 16.23 -3.53 -5.97
N GLY A 47 16.44 -4.01 -7.20
CA GLY A 47 17.49 -4.99 -7.50
C GLY A 47 17.34 -6.36 -6.84
N GLY A 48 16.15 -6.67 -6.29
CA GLY A 48 15.90 -7.96 -5.65
C GLY A 48 16.33 -8.04 -4.18
N GLY A 49 16.42 -6.92 -3.49
CA GLY A 49 16.57 -6.86 -2.03
C GLY A 49 15.42 -7.58 -1.32
N THR A 50 15.65 -7.99 -0.07
CA THR A 50 14.69 -8.82 0.69
C THR A 50 14.27 -8.19 2.03
N ALA A 51 14.52 -6.90 2.23
CA ALA A 51 14.05 -6.15 3.38
C ALA A 51 13.21 -4.95 2.92
N PHE A 52 12.10 -4.71 3.60
CA PHE A 52 11.27 -3.53 3.43
C PHE A 52 11.94 -2.35 4.14
N GLU A 53 11.73 -1.16 3.61
CA GLU A 53 12.04 0.09 4.28
C GLU A 53 10.72 0.67 4.79
N ILE A 54 10.59 0.76 6.12
CA ILE A 54 9.38 1.24 6.79
C ILE A 54 9.70 2.58 7.44
N PRO A 55 8.93 3.66 7.18
CA PRO A 55 9.10 4.91 7.90
C PRO A 55 9.00 4.68 9.42
N SER A 56 9.90 5.29 10.19
CA SER A 56 9.86 5.23 11.66
C SER A 56 9.05 6.38 12.20
N ALA A 57 8.21 6.13 13.21
CA ALA A 57 7.51 7.18 13.95
C ALA A 57 8.41 7.92 14.96
N GLU A 58 9.56 7.33 15.31
CA GLU A 58 10.44 7.84 16.38
C GLU A 58 11.69 8.56 15.85
N SER A 59 12.00 8.43 14.56
CA SER A 59 13.19 9.03 13.95
C SER A 59 12.97 9.33 12.47
N ASP A 60 13.79 10.24 11.92
CA ASP A 60 13.82 10.52 10.48
C ASP A 60 14.43 9.37 9.66
N GLU A 61 14.97 8.35 10.32
CA GLU A 61 15.55 7.17 9.68
C GLU A 61 14.51 6.07 9.54
N SER A 62 14.43 5.47 8.33
CA SER A 62 13.56 4.33 8.08
C SER A 62 14.08 3.05 8.73
N GLU A 63 13.18 2.20 9.19
CA GLU A 63 13.49 0.88 9.72
C GLU A 63 13.55 -0.17 8.60
N MET A 64 14.58 -1.01 8.62
CA MET A 64 14.70 -2.13 7.69
C MET A 64 14.08 -3.40 8.27
N ALA A 65 12.97 -3.85 7.70
CA ALA A 65 12.24 -5.04 8.15
C ALA A 65 12.29 -6.16 7.11
N LYS A 66 12.54 -7.39 7.57
CA LYS A 66 12.53 -8.59 6.70
C LYS A 66 11.14 -9.09 6.38
N ASP A 67 10.18 -8.75 7.19
CA ASP A 67 8.76 -9.08 7.00
C ASP A 67 7.85 -7.99 7.57
N ILE A 68 6.62 -7.99 7.08
CA ILE A 68 5.53 -7.18 7.61
C ILE A 68 4.43 -8.16 8.00
N THR A 69 4.05 -8.16 9.27
CA THR A 69 2.94 -8.96 9.78
C THR A 69 1.80 -8.05 10.20
N GLY A 70 0.61 -8.28 9.66
CA GLY A 70 -0.56 -7.43 9.93
C GLY A 70 -1.79 -7.87 9.17
N VAL A 71 -2.85 -7.10 9.29
CA VAL A 71 -4.13 -7.32 8.63
C VAL A 71 -4.23 -6.43 7.40
N ILE A 72 -4.47 -7.01 6.23
CA ILE A 72 -4.76 -6.24 5.02
C ILE A 72 -6.21 -5.74 5.13
N VAL A 73 -6.40 -4.54 5.68
CA VAL A 73 -7.72 -3.96 5.96
C VAL A 73 -8.45 -3.53 4.69
N TYR A 74 -7.70 -3.09 3.68
CA TYR A 74 -8.22 -2.72 2.37
C TYR A 74 -7.15 -2.88 1.29
N ASN A 75 -7.57 -2.98 0.04
CA ASN A 75 -6.68 -2.93 -1.12
C ASN A 75 -7.45 -2.54 -2.39
N HIS A 76 -6.79 -1.82 -3.29
CA HIS A 76 -7.37 -1.42 -4.57
C HIS A 76 -6.31 -1.37 -5.68
N PRO A 77 -6.71 -1.40 -6.97
CA PRO A 77 -5.81 -1.10 -8.07
C PRO A 77 -5.19 0.30 -7.90
N ALA A 78 -3.97 0.47 -8.38
CA ALA A 78 -3.27 1.74 -8.42
C ALA A 78 -2.53 1.80 -9.76
N TYR A 79 -3.26 2.14 -10.85
CA TYR A 79 -2.69 2.23 -12.18
C TYR A 79 -2.18 3.65 -12.41
N ALA A 80 -0.98 3.75 -12.97
CA ALA A 80 -0.36 5.02 -13.27
C ALA A 80 0.23 5.00 -14.69
N TYR A 81 -0.05 6.03 -15.46
CA TYR A 81 0.50 6.26 -16.78
C TYR A 81 1.19 7.63 -16.81
N TYR A 82 2.41 7.65 -17.30
CA TYR A 82 3.20 8.84 -17.56
C TYR A 82 3.47 8.90 -19.06
N HIS A 83 3.18 10.07 -19.68
CA HIS A 83 3.43 10.30 -21.10
C HIS A 83 4.93 10.37 -21.36
N ASP A 84 5.61 11.17 -20.55
CA ASP A 84 7.06 11.31 -20.61
C ASP A 84 7.73 10.29 -19.71
N LYS A 85 8.99 9.95 -20.02
CA LYS A 85 9.77 9.10 -19.12
C LYS A 85 9.78 9.74 -17.73
N TYR A 86 9.34 8.99 -16.73
CA TYR A 86 9.41 9.47 -15.35
C TYR A 86 10.88 9.68 -14.96
N THR A 87 11.23 10.94 -14.69
CA THR A 87 12.62 11.37 -14.40
C THR A 87 12.86 11.62 -12.92
N GLY A 88 11.91 11.28 -12.07
CA GLY A 88 11.93 11.61 -10.65
C GLY A 88 11.17 12.88 -10.31
N GLY A 89 10.98 13.08 -9.01
CA GLY A 89 10.28 14.22 -8.47
C GLY A 89 8.79 13.94 -8.18
N ASN A 90 8.11 14.94 -7.64
CA ASN A 90 6.71 14.86 -7.21
C ASN A 90 5.71 15.09 -8.37
N ASN A 91 6.04 14.63 -9.59
CA ASN A 91 5.13 14.77 -10.71
C ASN A 91 4.05 13.69 -10.65
N PRO A 92 2.77 14.08 -10.58
CA PRO A 92 1.68 13.11 -10.63
C PRO A 92 1.64 12.43 -12.01
N PRO A 93 1.11 11.20 -12.09
CA PRO A 93 0.87 10.56 -13.37
C PRO A 93 -0.14 11.35 -14.19
N ASP A 94 0.03 11.36 -15.51
CA ASP A 94 -0.91 12.01 -16.46
C ASP A 94 -2.29 11.33 -16.41
N CYS A 95 -2.31 10.02 -16.15
CA CYS A 95 -3.54 9.25 -15.94
C CYS A 95 -3.37 8.25 -14.82
N GLY A 96 -4.34 8.21 -13.89
CA GLY A 96 -4.41 7.25 -12.79
C GLY A 96 -5.74 6.51 -12.74
N SER A 97 -5.75 5.32 -12.14
CA SER A 97 -6.99 4.58 -11.87
C SER A 97 -6.89 3.83 -10.55
N PHE A 98 -7.94 3.95 -9.72
CA PHE A 98 -8.03 3.33 -8.40
C PHE A 98 -9.03 2.15 -8.35
N ASP A 99 -9.79 1.94 -9.42
CA ASP A 99 -10.72 0.81 -9.60
C ASP A 99 -10.23 -0.20 -10.65
N GLY A 100 -9.23 0.18 -11.45
CA GLY A 100 -8.74 -0.61 -12.59
C GLY A 100 -9.68 -0.61 -13.80
N VAL A 101 -10.72 0.22 -13.77
CA VAL A 101 -11.77 0.32 -14.80
C VAL A 101 -11.81 1.70 -15.44
N THR A 102 -11.79 2.73 -14.62
CA THR A 102 -11.92 4.13 -15.04
C THR A 102 -10.62 4.89 -14.81
N GLY A 103 -10.03 5.41 -15.87
CA GLY A 103 -8.85 6.28 -15.80
C GLY A 103 -9.28 7.74 -15.62
N ILE A 104 -8.58 8.44 -14.72
CA ILE A 104 -8.74 9.86 -14.40
C ILE A 104 -7.50 10.58 -14.93
N GLY A 105 -7.68 11.66 -15.70
CA GLY A 105 -6.58 12.42 -16.31
C GLY A 105 -6.50 12.18 -17.82
N THR A 106 -5.31 12.21 -18.40
CA THR A 106 -5.06 12.06 -19.84
C THR A 106 -4.28 10.77 -20.12
N PRO A 107 -4.80 9.81 -20.92
CA PRO A 107 -5.99 9.90 -21.79
C PRO A 107 -7.33 9.73 -21.07
N GLY A 108 -7.38 9.24 -19.84
CA GLY A 108 -8.62 8.97 -19.12
C GLY A 108 -9.46 7.84 -19.73
N GLY A 109 -10.69 7.68 -19.23
CA GLY A 109 -11.69 6.75 -19.78
C GLY A 109 -11.50 5.29 -19.38
N ASN A 110 -11.92 4.35 -20.25
CA ASN A 110 -11.94 2.94 -19.93
C ASN A 110 -10.56 2.27 -19.97
N CYS A 111 -10.07 1.78 -18.83
CA CYS A 111 -8.76 1.15 -18.70
C CYS A 111 -8.60 -0.16 -19.48
N GLN A 112 -9.68 -0.92 -19.71
CA GLN A 112 -9.60 -2.20 -20.45
C GLN A 112 -9.35 -1.96 -21.94
N ASN A 113 -9.88 -0.87 -22.48
CA ASN A 113 -9.74 -0.50 -23.90
C ASN A 113 -8.56 0.44 -24.14
N CYS A 114 -7.91 0.92 -23.09
CA CYS A 114 -6.81 1.87 -23.18
C CYS A 114 -5.60 1.25 -23.92
N PRO A 115 -5.07 1.89 -24.97
CA PRO A 115 -3.92 1.38 -25.72
C PRO A 115 -2.67 1.27 -24.84
N TYR A 116 -2.48 2.16 -23.89
CA TYR A 116 -1.33 2.18 -22.97
C TYR A 116 -1.40 1.08 -21.89
N ASN A 117 -2.57 0.49 -21.68
CA ASN A 117 -2.76 -0.64 -20.73
C ASN A 117 -2.69 -2.00 -21.44
N LYS A 118 -2.12 -2.08 -22.63
CA LYS A 118 -1.91 -3.35 -23.35
C LYS A 118 -0.45 -3.77 -23.30
N PHE A 119 -0.20 -5.07 -23.25
CA PHE A 119 1.15 -5.61 -23.37
C PHE A 119 1.75 -5.22 -24.73
N GLY A 120 3.03 -4.82 -24.74
CA GLY A 120 3.71 -4.32 -25.93
C GLY A 120 3.48 -2.83 -26.19
N SER A 121 2.74 -2.11 -25.35
CA SER A 121 2.64 -0.65 -25.45
C SER A 121 3.86 0.09 -24.91
N GLY A 122 4.64 -0.55 -24.03
CA GLY A 122 5.93 -0.06 -23.53
C GLY A 122 7.11 -0.75 -24.19
N GLU A 123 8.28 -0.61 -23.62
CA GLU A 123 9.49 -1.29 -24.13
C GLU A 123 9.34 -2.81 -24.03
N GLY A 124 9.69 -3.54 -25.09
CA GLY A 124 9.55 -4.99 -25.16
C GLY A 124 8.09 -5.44 -25.04
N GLN A 125 7.79 -6.28 -24.07
CA GLN A 125 6.45 -6.79 -23.76
C GLN A 125 5.78 -6.05 -22.61
N SER A 126 6.36 -4.92 -22.14
CA SER A 126 5.82 -4.18 -21.02
C SER A 126 4.57 -3.36 -21.38
N LYS A 127 3.88 -2.87 -20.37
CA LYS A 127 2.81 -1.88 -20.52
C LYS A 127 3.34 -0.50 -20.17
N LEU A 128 2.98 0.54 -20.95
CA LEU A 128 3.24 1.92 -20.54
C LEU A 128 2.48 2.29 -19.27
N CYS A 129 1.20 1.88 -19.16
CA CYS A 129 0.45 2.04 -17.92
C CYS A 129 0.91 1.01 -16.88
N LYS A 130 1.53 1.46 -15.80
CA LYS A 130 2.03 0.60 -14.73
C LYS A 130 0.86 0.16 -13.84
N ASN A 131 0.56 -1.13 -13.87
CA ASN A 131 -0.54 -1.71 -13.09
C ASN A 131 0.00 -2.15 -11.74
N LYS A 132 -0.15 -1.30 -10.73
CA LYS A 132 0.19 -1.59 -9.33
C LYS A 132 -1.08 -1.90 -8.53
N ARG A 133 -0.91 -2.34 -7.29
CA ARG A 133 -2.00 -2.50 -6.32
C ARG A 133 -1.58 -1.96 -4.97
N MET A 134 -2.37 -1.06 -4.42
CA MET A 134 -2.14 -0.53 -3.09
C MET A 134 -2.73 -1.46 -2.04
N LEU A 135 -1.97 -1.82 -1.03
CA LEU A 135 -2.41 -2.52 0.16
C LEU A 135 -2.35 -1.57 1.35
N TYR A 136 -3.36 -1.63 2.22
CA TYR A 136 -3.38 -0.97 3.51
C TYR A 136 -3.25 -2.05 4.59
N ILE A 137 -2.16 -2.02 5.33
CA ILE A 137 -1.77 -3.09 6.27
C ILE A 137 -1.74 -2.49 7.67
N LEU A 138 -2.64 -2.96 8.53
CA LEU A 138 -2.67 -2.60 9.94
C LEU A 138 -1.79 -3.57 10.72
N ARG A 139 -0.73 -3.05 11.33
CA ARG A 139 0.15 -3.84 12.20
C ARG A 139 -0.41 -3.91 13.61
N GLU A 140 0.00 -4.92 14.37
CA GLU A 140 -0.40 -5.07 15.76
C GLU A 140 0.18 -3.94 16.61
N GLY A 141 -0.64 -3.34 17.46
CA GLY A 141 -0.26 -2.19 18.30
C GLY A 141 -0.35 -0.83 17.59
N GLU A 142 -0.62 -0.78 16.28
CA GLU A 142 -0.77 0.48 15.54
C GLU A 142 -2.24 0.83 15.33
N LEU A 143 -2.51 2.13 15.28
CA LEU A 143 -3.85 2.68 15.06
C LEU A 143 -4.12 2.98 13.59
N PHE A 144 -3.05 3.27 12.84
CA PHE A 144 -3.10 3.57 11.41
C PHE A 144 -2.43 2.48 10.59
N PRO A 145 -3.02 2.12 9.44
CA PRO A 145 -2.35 1.21 8.53
C PRO A 145 -1.17 1.90 7.82
N ILE A 146 -0.14 1.13 7.55
CA ILE A 146 0.88 1.48 6.57
C ILE A 146 0.41 1.07 5.17
N THR A 147 0.93 1.73 4.13
CA THR A 147 0.62 1.41 2.74
C THR A 147 1.78 0.70 2.06
N LEU A 148 1.46 -0.28 1.22
CA LEU A 148 2.42 -1.02 0.42
C LEU A 148 1.95 -1.05 -1.04
N SER A 149 2.71 -0.42 -1.93
CA SER A 149 2.47 -0.46 -3.36
C SER A 149 3.06 -1.73 -3.97
N LEU A 150 2.21 -2.67 -4.40
CA LEU A 150 2.65 -3.90 -5.04
C LEU A 150 2.92 -3.68 -6.52
N PRO A 151 4.15 -3.89 -7.00
CA PRO A 151 4.48 -3.84 -8.41
C PRO A 151 3.88 -5.02 -9.17
N THR A 152 3.82 -4.91 -10.48
CA THR A 152 3.27 -5.94 -11.39
C THR A 152 3.83 -7.33 -11.12
N GLY A 153 5.13 -7.45 -10.83
CA GLY A 153 5.80 -8.72 -10.53
C GLY A 153 5.27 -9.45 -9.28
N SER A 154 4.63 -8.72 -8.36
CA SER A 154 4.05 -9.29 -7.13
C SER A 154 2.55 -9.59 -7.24
N LEU A 155 1.85 -9.08 -8.27
CA LEU A 155 0.39 -9.21 -8.38
C LEU A 155 -0.09 -10.65 -8.48
N LYS A 156 0.65 -11.52 -9.20
CA LYS A 156 0.31 -12.95 -9.31
C LYS A 156 0.39 -13.66 -7.95
N SER A 157 1.43 -13.37 -7.17
CA SER A 157 1.60 -13.90 -5.81
C SER A 157 0.43 -13.47 -4.92
N PHE A 158 0.10 -12.19 -4.92
CA PHE A 158 -1.04 -11.65 -4.17
C PHE A 158 -2.37 -12.27 -4.60
N THR A 159 -2.64 -12.33 -5.91
CA THR A 159 -3.88 -12.93 -6.44
C THR A 159 -4.04 -14.40 -6.01
N ASN A 160 -2.97 -15.18 -6.04
CA ASN A 160 -2.99 -16.57 -5.59
C ASN A 160 -3.27 -16.68 -4.10
N TYR A 161 -2.67 -15.78 -3.29
CA TYR A 161 -2.94 -15.71 -1.86
C TYR A 161 -4.40 -15.39 -1.58
N VAL A 162 -4.96 -14.33 -2.21
CA VAL A 162 -6.37 -13.95 -2.08
C VAL A 162 -7.29 -15.12 -2.42
N LYS A 163 -7.08 -15.77 -3.58
CA LYS A 163 -7.86 -16.95 -3.99
C LYS A 163 -7.78 -18.08 -2.96
N SER A 164 -6.59 -18.32 -2.42
CA SER A 164 -6.38 -19.34 -1.38
C SER A 164 -7.13 -19.03 -0.09
N GLN A 165 -7.21 -17.77 0.33
CA GLN A 165 -7.98 -17.38 1.52
C GLN A 165 -9.49 -17.47 1.24
N LEU A 166 -9.96 -16.94 0.13
CA LEU A 166 -11.37 -16.97 -0.24
C LEU A 166 -11.92 -18.39 -0.42
N SER A 167 -11.13 -19.31 -0.98
CA SER A 167 -11.53 -20.73 -1.11
C SER A 167 -11.72 -21.43 0.24
N ARG A 168 -11.19 -20.84 1.32
CA ARG A 168 -11.37 -21.30 2.71
C ARG A 168 -12.38 -20.46 3.48
N GLY A 169 -13.16 -19.60 2.80
CA GLY A 169 -14.15 -18.72 3.41
C GLY A 169 -13.56 -17.56 4.23
N ARG A 170 -12.28 -17.20 4.02
CA ARG A 170 -11.56 -16.18 4.78
C ARG A 170 -11.44 -14.90 3.95
N LYS A 171 -11.86 -13.76 4.52
CA LYS A 171 -11.60 -12.44 3.93
C LYS A 171 -10.23 -11.94 4.40
N LEU A 172 -9.58 -11.09 3.60
CA LEU A 172 -8.25 -10.55 3.94
C LEU A 172 -8.26 -9.75 5.26
N ASN A 173 -9.31 -8.99 5.49
CA ASN A 173 -9.49 -8.22 6.73
C ASN A 173 -9.94 -9.05 7.95
N GLN A 174 -9.93 -10.36 7.85
CA GLN A 174 -10.25 -11.30 8.93
C GLN A 174 -9.07 -12.18 9.32
N VAL A 175 -7.93 -11.99 8.65
CA VAL A 175 -6.73 -12.80 8.86
C VAL A 175 -5.51 -11.92 9.06
N VAL A 176 -4.61 -12.35 9.90
CA VAL A 176 -3.25 -11.81 9.97
C VAL A 176 -2.45 -12.45 8.86
N THR A 177 -1.79 -11.62 8.08
CA THR A 177 -0.97 -11.99 6.92
C THR A 177 0.47 -11.61 7.19
N LYS A 178 1.38 -12.55 6.97
CA LYS A 178 2.81 -12.28 6.93
C LYS A 178 3.25 -12.05 5.49
N ILE A 179 3.92 -10.93 5.25
CA ILE A 179 4.43 -10.53 3.94
C ILE A 179 5.96 -10.52 4.01
N THR A 180 6.60 -11.23 3.11
CA THR A 180 8.06 -11.28 2.99
C THR A 180 8.47 -10.96 1.56
N LEU A 181 9.74 -10.68 1.34
CA LEU A 181 10.30 -10.47 0.01
C LEU A 181 11.21 -11.63 -0.39
N LYS A 182 11.18 -11.96 -1.67
CA LYS A 182 12.17 -12.84 -2.29
C LYS A 182 12.72 -12.19 -3.55
N LYS A 183 13.97 -12.49 -3.86
CA LYS A 183 14.57 -12.13 -5.14
C LYS A 183 13.93 -12.95 -6.25
N ALA A 184 13.51 -12.30 -7.31
CA ALA A 184 12.99 -12.91 -8.53
C ALA A 184 13.70 -12.28 -9.74
N THR A 185 13.56 -12.88 -10.90
CA THR A 185 14.15 -12.39 -12.15
C THR A 185 13.07 -12.37 -13.22
N ASN A 186 12.99 -11.29 -13.99
CA ASN A 186 12.07 -11.17 -15.11
C ASN A 186 12.60 -11.91 -16.37
N ALA A 187 11.82 -11.90 -17.45
CA ALA A 187 12.20 -12.56 -18.70
C ALA A 187 13.46 -11.95 -19.37
N SER A 188 13.78 -10.70 -19.05
CA SER A 188 14.99 -9.99 -19.53
C SER A 188 16.21 -10.19 -18.62
N GLY A 189 16.12 -11.03 -17.58
CA GLY A 189 17.22 -11.29 -16.65
C GLY A 189 17.38 -10.27 -15.53
N ILE A 190 16.50 -9.27 -15.43
CA ILE A 190 16.58 -8.21 -14.42
C ILE A 190 16.03 -8.73 -13.10
N ALA A 191 16.81 -8.56 -12.03
CA ALA A 191 16.41 -8.95 -10.68
C ALA A 191 15.45 -7.94 -10.08
N PHE A 192 14.41 -8.41 -9.38
CA PHE A 192 13.44 -7.58 -8.66
C PHE A 192 12.98 -8.25 -7.36
N SER A 193 12.43 -7.44 -6.46
CA SER A 193 11.86 -7.89 -5.19
C SER A 193 10.41 -8.30 -5.38
N GLN A 194 10.09 -9.56 -5.11
CA GLN A 194 8.74 -10.10 -5.23
C GLN A 194 8.14 -10.35 -3.85
N ALA A 195 6.98 -9.75 -3.58
CA ALA A 195 6.24 -10.00 -2.35
C ALA A 195 5.65 -11.41 -2.32
N VAL A 196 5.77 -12.06 -1.16
CA VAL A 196 5.24 -13.39 -0.84
C VAL A 196 4.34 -13.25 0.37
N PHE A 197 3.16 -13.88 0.30
CA PHE A 197 2.11 -13.76 1.30
C PHE A 197 1.88 -15.11 1.98
N ALA A 198 1.86 -15.12 3.31
CA ALA A 198 1.56 -16.28 4.13
C ALA A 198 0.43 -15.97 5.11
N PHE A 199 -0.46 -16.94 5.32
CA PHE A 199 -1.47 -16.88 6.38
C PHE A 199 -0.78 -17.14 7.72
N GLU A 200 -1.02 -16.28 8.70
CA GLU A 200 -0.49 -16.44 10.05
C GLU A 200 -1.56 -16.99 11.00
N ARG A 201 -2.65 -16.25 11.18
CA ARG A 201 -3.77 -16.65 12.05
C ARG A 201 -5.08 -15.99 11.64
N MET A 202 -6.18 -16.50 12.15
CA MET A 202 -7.47 -15.79 12.12
C MET A 202 -7.50 -14.72 13.21
N LEU A 203 -8.23 -13.65 12.95
CA LEU A 203 -8.61 -12.71 14.00
C LEU A 203 -9.68 -13.30 14.90
N THR A 204 -9.64 -12.97 16.20
CA THR A 204 -10.74 -13.24 17.14
C THR A 204 -12.01 -12.46 16.75
N ALA A 205 -13.14 -12.74 17.40
CA ALA A 205 -14.37 -11.99 17.13
C ALA A 205 -14.23 -10.51 17.50
N GLU A 206 -13.55 -10.21 18.60
CA GLU A 206 -13.29 -8.86 19.10
C GLU A 206 -12.37 -8.09 18.14
N GLU A 207 -11.25 -8.69 17.74
CA GLU A 207 -10.33 -8.10 16.76
C GLU A 207 -11.02 -7.83 15.41
N ARG A 208 -11.88 -8.75 14.93
CA ARG A 208 -12.63 -8.53 13.69
C ARG A 208 -13.55 -7.32 13.75
N ASN A 209 -14.23 -7.13 14.87
CA ASN A 209 -15.11 -5.97 15.06
C ASN A 209 -14.31 -4.67 15.05
N ALA A 210 -13.18 -4.64 15.75
CA ALA A 210 -12.28 -3.51 15.79
C ALA A 210 -11.71 -3.18 14.40
N VAL A 211 -11.18 -4.18 13.68
CA VAL A 211 -10.60 -4.02 12.33
C VAL A 211 -11.66 -3.63 11.28
N ALA A 212 -12.91 -4.07 11.42
CA ALA A 212 -13.97 -3.74 10.46
C ALA A 212 -14.17 -2.23 10.33
N GLY A 213 -14.15 -1.52 11.44
CA GLY A 213 -14.27 -0.08 11.43
C GLY A 213 -13.08 0.61 10.72
N VAL A 214 -11.84 0.14 10.94
CA VAL A 214 -10.66 0.65 10.21
C VAL A 214 -10.80 0.42 8.71
N SER A 215 -11.27 -0.76 8.30
CA SER A 215 -11.53 -1.07 6.90
C SER A 215 -12.47 -0.07 6.24
N GLU A 216 -13.56 0.32 6.89
CA GLU A 216 -14.52 1.29 6.33
C GLU A 216 -13.92 2.70 6.25
N THR A 217 -13.16 3.14 7.25
CA THR A 217 -12.44 4.42 7.23
C THR A 217 -11.44 4.47 6.07
N VAL A 218 -10.64 3.42 5.90
CA VAL A 218 -9.64 3.34 4.82
C VAL A 218 -10.31 3.31 3.44
N LYS A 219 -11.46 2.64 3.29
CA LYS A 219 -12.23 2.68 2.04
C LYS A 219 -12.73 4.08 1.72
N ALA A 220 -13.25 4.81 2.72
CA ALA A 220 -13.70 6.18 2.54
C ALA A 220 -12.54 7.10 2.15
N TYR A 221 -11.37 6.94 2.77
CA TYR A 221 -10.14 7.62 2.39
C TYR A 221 -9.77 7.32 0.93
N ALA A 222 -9.70 6.04 0.57
CA ALA A 222 -9.30 5.60 -0.77
C ALA A 222 -10.28 6.05 -1.88
N ALA A 223 -11.55 6.29 -1.55
CA ALA A 223 -12.53 6.81 -2.50
C ALA A 223 -12.27 8.27 -2.91
N ASN A 224 -11.49 9.01 -2.12
CA ASN A 224 -11.14 10.41 -2.37
C ASN A 224 -9.73 10.59 -2.98
N LEU A 225 -9.04 9.50 -3.32
CA LEU A 225 -7.72 9.56 -3.93
C LEU A 225 -7.80 10.16 -5.34
N THR A 226 -6.79 10.95 -5.68
CA THR A 226 -6.59 11.57 -7.00
C THR A 226 -5.30 11.04 -7.64
N PRO A 227 -5.06 11.24 -8.95
CA PRO A 227 -3.79 10.87 -9.56
C PRO A 227 -2.56 11.43 -8.83
N ALA A 228 -2.67 12.60 -8.21
CA ALA A 228 -1.61 13.14 -7.36
C ALA A 228 -1.25 12.24 -6.16
N SER A 229 -2.22 11.46 -5.66
CA SER A 229 -1.97 10.50 -4.58
C SER A 229 -1.16 9.26 -5.02
N LEU A 230 -0.93 9.08 -6.32
CA LEU A 230 -0.12 7.99 -6.90
C LEU A 230 1.37 8.36 -7.05
N ILE A 231 1.77 9.54 -6.61
CA ILE A 231 3.17 9.93 -6.61
C ILE A 231 3.93 8.91 -5.76
N ASP A 232 4.77 8.13 -6.42
CA ASP A 232 5.68 7.22 -5.73
C ASP A 232 6.94 7.99 -5.35
N ASP A 233 7.16 8.18 -4.06
CA ASP A 233 8.41 8.67 -3.50
C ASP A 233 9.47 7.52 -3.47
N GLU A 234 9.30 6.56 -4.37
CA GLU A 234 10.25 5.46 -4.51
C GLU A 234 11.53 6.02 -5.12
N THR A 235 12.66 5.64 -4.54
CA THR A 235 13.97 5.78 -5.17
C THR A 235 13.84 5.23 -6.60
N LEU A 236 14.00 6.12 -7.56
CA LEU A 236 13.74 5.79 -8.95
C LEU A 236 14.74 4.75 -9.41
N VAL A 237 14.32 3.54 -9.42
CA VAL A 237 15.01 2.49 -10.14
C VAL A 237 14.20 2.25 -11.39
N ASP A 238 14.78 2.48 -12.53
CA ASP A 238 14.19 2.07 -13.80
C ASP A 238 13.93 0.56 -13.72
N PRO A 239 12.68 0.12 -13.72
CA PRO A 239 12.35 -1.29 -13.57
C PRO A 239 12.84 -2.14 -14.76
N GLU A 240 13.29 -1.52 -15.83
CA GLU A 240 13.78 -2.18 -17.05
C GLU A 240 15.29 -2.24 -17.09
N THR A 241 15.99 -1.21 -16.64
CA THR A 241 17.47 -1.14 -16.65
C THR A 241 18.08 -1.45 -15.30
N GLY A 242 17.33 -1.31 -14.20
CA GLY A 242 17.86 -1.45 -12.84
C GLY A 242 18.73 -0.28 -12.40
N GLU A 243 18.82 0.79 -13.19
CA GLU A 243 19.58 1.98 -12.84
C GLU A 243 18.82 2.84 -11.82
N ILE A 244 19.56 3.34 -10.82
CA ILE A 244 19.04 4.31 -9.86
C ILE A 244 19.02 5.66 -10.57
N ILE A 245 17.83 6.19 -10.83
CA ILE A 245 17.66 7.54 -11.36
C ILE A 245 17.65 8.49 -10.16
N GLU A 246 18.79 9.07 -9.83
CA GLU A 246 18.83 10.13 -8.82
C GLU A 246 18.11 11.37 -9.36
N PRO A 247 17.23 12.01 -8.54
CA PRO A 247 16.63 13.28 -8.94
C PRO A 247 17.76 14.31 -9.10
N LEU A 248 17.79 14.98 -10.24
CA LEU A 248 18.67 16.12 -10.48
C LEU A 248 18.41 17.18 -9.39
N LYS A 249 19.43 17.49 -8.61
CA LYS A 249 19.41 18.56 -7.60
C LYS A 249 19.25 19.93 -8.24
#